data_2994e1240746a6146c7476205d2bb75b
#
_entry.id   2994e1240746a6146c7476205d2bb75b
#
_cell.length_a   1.000
_cell.length_b   1.000
_cell.length_c   1.000
_cell.angle_alpha   90.00
_cell.angle_beta   90.00
_cell.angle_gamma   90.00
#
_symmetry.space_group_name_H-M   'P 1'
#
loop_
_entity.id
_entity.type
_entity.pdbx_description
1 polymer ?
#
loop_
_entity_poly.entity_id
_entity_poly.type
_entity_poly.pdbx_seq_one_letter_code
_entity_poly.pdbx_strand_id
1 'polypeptide(L)'
;MFLCCAALCANAQKGSQLPLFYQVENTGAKFAKPGMPEASKLPVIKDLPDPLKGVKNFKGWARKRSEIAHLIQHYGIGEKPAVKKENIKARMNGDTLIVDVTVNGETLTLSSEIKYPKTGKAPYALMIGSSMIALPRQLFDDRPIATMNFHEKQVNDYGQWGKHHERGEHNFDRLYPNLKDNGAYSEWAWGFSRLIDGLELLGPEVTKIDTKHIGVTGCSYAGKMALYCGAFDERVALTIAQEPGGGGAAAWRISHLQDEVENLDKTDYHWFLESQRENFHGDSVYQLPYDQHELCALVCPRALLLLGNPDYKWLADDAMLVSAEAAKKVWERFGIADRMGWSIVGGHGHCQLPECQWPEVLAFIDKFLLGKDTITNDIRIYSKTLIK
;
A
#
# COMPACT_ATOMS: atom_id res chain seq x y z
N MET A 1 -16.07 -28.70 29.91
CA MET A 1 -16.43 -27.90 28.69
C MET A 1 -16.27 -26.40 28.90
N PHE A 2 -15.44 -25.94 29.83
CA PHE A 2 -15.23 -24.49 30.14
C PHE A 2 -13.80 -23.99 29.91
N LEU A 3 -12.84 -24.86 29.55
CA LEU A 3 -11.45 -24.44 29.32
C LEU A 3 -11.16 -23.89 27.91
N CYS A 4 -12.03 -24.19 26.91
CA CYS A 4 -11.79 -23.79 25.53
C CYS A 4 -12.13 -22.30 25.26
N CYS A 5 -13.13 -21.74 25.97
CA CYS A 5 -13.53 -20.34 25.79
C CYS A 5 -12.52 -19.33 26.37
N ALA A 6 -11.84 -19.70 27.46
CA ALA A 6 -10.86 -18.79 28.10
C ALA A 6 -9.59 -18.59 27.24
N ALA A 7 -9.17 -19.62 26.49
CA ALA A 7 -8.01 -19.54 25.60
C ALA A 7 -8.28 -18.69 24.35
N LEU A 8 -9.50 -18.72 23.82
CA LEU A 8 -9.93 -17.89 22.68
C LEU A 8 -10.06 -16.41 23.08
N CYS A 9 -10.61 -16.13 24.27
CA CYS A 9 -10.69 -14.76 24.80
C CYS A 9 -9.30 -14.17 25.10
N ALA A 10 -8.36 -14.97 25.64
CA ALA A 10 -7.00 -14.52 25.91
C ALA A 10 -6.19 -14.20 24.63
N ASN A 11 -6.46 -14.91 23.53
CA ASN A 11 -5.83 -14.62 22.22
C ASN A 11 -6.45 -13.40 21.53
N ALA A 12 -7.75 -13.19 21.63
CA ALA A 12 -8.43 -11.99 21.10
C ALA A 12 -7.95 -10.71 21.81
N GLN A 13 -7.77 -10.77 23.12
CA GLN A 13 -7.26 -9.63 23.91
C GLN A 13 -5.79 -9.29 23.58
N LYS A 14 -4.96 -10.26 23.18
CA LYS A 14 -3.59 -10.02 22.70
C LYS A 14 -3.55 -9.39 21.30
N GLY A 15 -4.46 -9.73 20.42
CA GLY A 15 -4.56 -9.18 19.08
C GLY A 15 -4.93 -7.68 19.09
N SER A 16 -5.84 -7.25 19.97
CA SER A 16 -6.27 -5.85 20.09
C SER A 16 -5.16 -4.88 20.57
N GLN A 17 -4.06 -5.40 21.11
CA GLN A 17 -2.91 -4.59 21.55
C GLN A 17 -1.89 -4.31 20.45
N LEU A 18 -2.01 -4.93 19.26
CA LEU A 18 -1.10 -4.65 18.15
C LEU A 18 -1.37 -3.26 17.57
N PRO A 19 -0.29 -2.50 17.23
CA PRO A 19 -0.45 -1.13 16.77
C PRO A 19 -1.20 -1.06 15.44
N LEU A 20 -1.99 -0.01 15.27
CA LEU A 20 -2.64 0.32 13.99
C LEU A 20 -1.74 1.19 13.12
N PHE A 21 -0.73 1.83 13.68
CA PHE A 21 0.28 2.64 13.01
C PHE A 21 1.57 2.59 13.83
N TYR A 22 2.67 2.97 13.19
CA TYR A 22 3.96 3.15 13.85
C TYR A 22 4.38 4.62 13.79
N GLN A 23 5.35 5.00 14.62
CA GLN A 23 5.90 6.37 14.63
C GLN A 23 7.13 6.53 13.72
N VAL A 24 7.42 5.52 12.92
CA VAL A 24 8.54 5.48 12.00
C VAL A 24 8.10 4.86 10.68
N GLU A 25 8.71 5.31 9.61
CA GLU A 25 8.44 4.83 8.26
C GLU A 25 8.70 3.31 8.12
N ASN A 26 9.78 2.82 8.75
CA ASN A 26 10.19 1.42 8.67
C ASN A 26 10.75 0.91 10.01
N THR A 27 9.98 0.11 10.74
CA THR A 27 10.43 -0.52 11.99
C THR A 27 11.50 -1.60 11.76
N GLY A 28 11.55 -2.15 10.56
CA GLY A 28 12.52 -3.18 10.14
C GLY A 28 13.89 -2.66 9.72
N ALA A 29 14.10 -1.33 9.70
CA ALA A 29 15.32 -0.73 9.17
C ALA A 29 16.63 -1.22 9.83
N LYS A 30 16.55 -1.70 11.08
CA LYS A 30 17.69 -2.25 11.83
C LYS A 30 17.88 -3.76 11.69
N PHE A 31 16.97 -4.47 11.01
CA PHE A 31 17.19 -5.88 10.73
C PHE A 31 18.22 -6.04 9.61
N ALA A 32 19.02 -7.10 9.68
CA ALA A 32 19.94 -7.44 8.61
C ALA A 32 19.17 -7.73 7.31
N LYS A 33 19.67 -7.21 6.20
CA LYS A 33 19.12 -7.55 4.88
C LYS A 33 19.31 -9.06 4.64
N PRO A 34 18.30 -9.76 4.09
CA PRO A 34 18.47 -11.16 3.73
C PRO A 34 19.47 -11.31 2.57
N GLY A 35 20.00 -12.51 2.38
CA GLY A 35 20.78 -12.79 1.18
C GLY A 35 19.92 -12.67 -0.07
N MET A 36 20.47 -12.03 -1.11
CA MET A 36 19.81 -11.82 -2.40
C MET A 36 20.58 -12.59 -3.47
N PRO A 37 20.30 -13.90 -3.65
CA PRO A 37 20.97 -14.68 -4.69
C PRO A 37 20.56 -14.20 -6.08
N GLU A 38 21.40 -14.46 -7.07
CA GLU A 38 21.04 -14.27 -8.48
C GLU A 38 19.75 -15.04 -8.79
N ALA A 39 18.88 -14.50 -9.67
CA ALA A 39 17.59 -15.07 -10.00
C ALA A 39 17.69 -16.55 -10.44
N SER A 40 18.72 -16.89 -11.22
CA SER A 40 18.98 -18.26 -11.70
C SER A 40 19.26 -19.28 -10.58
N LYS A 41 19.59 -18.81 -9.36
CA LYS A 41 19.87 -19.65 -8.19
C LYS A 41 18.67 -19.77 -7.24
N LEU A 42 17.57 -19.08 -7.55
CA LEU A 42 16.35 -19.15 -6.75
C LEU A 42 15.61 -20.47 -6.97
N PRO A 43 14.99 -21.04 -5.94
CA PRO A 43 14.23 -22.27 -6.07
C PRO A 43 12.91 -22.04 -6.84
N VAL A 44 12.47 -23.04 -7.57
CA VAL A 44 11.12 -23.07 -8.17
C VAL A 44 10.08 -23.35 -7.09
N ILE A 45 9.14 -22.43 -6.88
CA ILE A 45 8.04 -22.54 -5.93
C ILE A 45 6.73 -22.29 -6.69
N LYS A 46 6.00 -23.36 -7.00
CA LYS A 46 4.75 -23.26 -7.79
C LYS A 46 3.59 -22.67 -6.99
N ASP A 47 3.50 -23.01 -5.72
CA ASP A 47 2.50 -22.43 -4.82
C ASP A 47 2.87 -20.99 -4.43
N LEU A 48 1.90 -20.25 -3.90
CA LEU A 48 2.19 -18.95 -3.29
C LEU A 48 3.18 -19.13 -2.12
N PRO A 49 4.26 -18.33 -2.04
CA PRO A 49 5.15 -18.34 -0.88
C PRO A 49 4.37 -18.14 0.42
N ASP A 50 4.74 -18.86 1.48
CA ASP A 50 4.08 -18.71 2.79
C ASP A 50 4.71 -17.55 3.59
N PRO A 51 4.00 -16.40 3.77
CA PRO A 51 4.52 -15.27 4.52
C PRO A 51 4.70 -15.58 6.02
N LEU A 52 4.09 -16.67 6.50
CA LEU A 52 4.20 -17.10 7.89
C LEU A 52 5.22 -18.22 8.11
N LYS A 53 5.93 -18.66 7.05
CA LYS A 53 6.95 -19.72 7.17
C LYS A 53 7.99 -19.34 8.22
N GLY A 54 8.10 -20.14 9.27
CA GLY A 54 9.04 -19.91 10.38
C GLY A 54 8.60 -18.84 11.40
N VAL A 55 7.45 -18.20 11.22
CA VAL A 55 6.92 -17.14 12.11
C VAL A 55 6.20 -17.76 13.31
N LYS A 56 6.81 -17.65 14.50
CA LYS A 56 6.23 -18.16 15.75
C LYS A 56 5.36 -17.15 16.49
N ASN A 57 5.70 -15.87 16.39
CA ASN A 57 5.04 -14.77 17.11
C ASN A 57 5.16 -13.46 16.32
N PHE A 58 4.58 -12.37 16.85
CA PHE A 58 4.58 -11.07 16.17
C PHE A 58 5.99 -10.47 15.99
N LYS A 59 6.93 -10.72 16.91
CA LYS A 59 8.34 -10.29 16.72
C LYS A 59 8.99 -11.03 15.55
N GLY A 60 8.67 -12.32 15.38
CA GLY A 60 9.09 -13.11 14.21
C GLY A 60 8.48 -12.57 12.92
N TRP A 61 7.20 -12.14 12.96
CA TRP A 61 6.54 -11.48 11.84
C TRP A 61 7.24 -10.16 11.46
N ALA A 62 7.58 -9.31 12.42
CA ALA A 62 8.28 -8.06 12.12
C ALA A 62 9.59 -8.27 11.35
N ARG A 63 10.34 -9.34 11.67
CA ARG A 63 11.53 -9.73 10.91
C ARG A 63 11.17 -10.26 9.52
N LYS A 64 10.21 -11.17 9.43
CA LYS A 64 9.77 -11.77 8.16
C LYS A 64 9.22 -10.70 7.21
N ARG A 65 8.43 -9.76 7.73
CA ARG A 65 7.94 -8.60 7.00
C ARG A 65 9.10 -7.78 6.40
N SER A 66 10.16 -7.53 7.17
CA SER A 66 11.36 -6.83 6.69
C SER A 66 12.08 -7.62 5.57
N GLU A 67 12.18 -8.95 5.72
CA GLU A 67 12.75 -9.83 4.67
C GLU A 67 11.94 -9.72 3.37
N ILE A 68 10.62 -9.85 3.44
CA ILE A 68 9.71 -9.73 2.28
C ILE A 68 9.84 -8.35 1.63
N ALA A 69 9.88 -7.26 2.43
CA ALA A 69 10.06 -5.92 1.91
C ALA A 69 11.36 -5.75 1.14
N HIS A 70 12.45 -6.38 1.58
CA HIS A 70 13.72 -6.40 0.86
C HIS A 70 13.64 -7.24 -0.44
N LEU A 71 12.95 -8.39 -0.42
CA LEU A 71 12.76 -9.20 -1.62
C LEU A 71 11.98 -8.44 -2.70
N ILE A 72 10.89 -7.76 -2.33
CA ILE A 72 10.08 -6.95 -3.26
C ILE A 72 10.90 -5.81 -3.85
N GLN A 73 11.70 -5.12 -3.03
CA GLN A 73 12.58 -4.06 -3.53
C GLN A 73 13.63 -4.60 -4.48
N HIS A 74 14.33 -5.67 -4.11
CA HIS A 74 15.46 -6.18 -4.88
C HIS A 74 15.05 -6.81 -6.22
N TYR A 75 13.95 -7.57 -6.25
CA TYR A 75 13.55 -8.31 -7.44
C TYR A 75 12.37 -7.68 -8.18
N GLY A 76 11.70 -6.66 -7.62
CA GLY A 76 10.47 -6.13 -8.18
C GLY A 76 10.49 -4.65 -8.54
N ILE A 77 10.68 -3.78 -7.54
CA ILE A 77 10.42 -2.35 -7.75
C ILE A 77 11.66 -1.44 -7.64
N GLY A 78 12.78 -1.94 -7.14
CA GLY A 78 13.93 -1.12 -6.80
C GLY A 78 13.94 -0.63 -5.35
N GLU A 79 15.02 0.01 -4.94
CA GLU A 79 15.24 0.44 -3.56
C GLU A 79 14.46 1.72 -3.23
N LYS A 80 13.77 1.72 -2.08
CA LYS A 80 13.20 2.91 -1.45
C LYS A 80 14.18 3.40 -0.38
N PRO A 81 15.02 4.41 -0.68
CA PRO A 81 16.07 4.84 0.22
C PRO A 81 15.51 5.58 1.44
N ALA A 82 16.13 5.35 2.60
CA ALA A 82 15.81 6.13 3.81
C ALA A 82 16.36 7.56 3.69
N VAL A 83 15.62 8.50 4.27
CA VAL A 83 16.03 9.92 4.35
C VAL A 83 16.26 10.30 5.80
N LYS A 84 17.37 10.99 6.08
CA LYS A 84 17.64 11.52 7.41
C LYS A 84 16.78 12.76 7.67
N LYS A 85 16.30 12.93 8.89
CA LYS A 85 15.43 14.05 9.29
C LYS A 85 16.06 15.41 9.02
N GLU A 86 17.37 15.57 9.19
CA GLU A 86 18.11 16.80 8.91
C GLU A 86 18.11 17.20 7.44
N ASN A 87 17.82 16.27 6.54
CA ASN A 87 17.71 16.49 5.10
C ASN A 87 16.33 16.95 4.65
N ILE A 88 15.38 17.08 5.56
CA ILE A 88 13.99 17.41 5.26
C ILE A 88 13.64 18.72 5.93
N LYS A 89 13.07 19.65 5.15
CA LYS A 89 12.46 20.89 5.65
C LYS A 89 11.02 20.94 5.22
N ALA A 90 10.15 21.47 6.08
CA ALA A 90 8.74 21.60 5.78
C ALA A 90 8.22 22.98 6.17
N ARG A 91 7.21 23.45 5.44
CA ARG A 91 6.47 24.68 5.73
C ARG A 91 5.05 24.60 5.19
N MET A 92 4.17 25.41 5.75
CA MET A 92 2.85 25.68 5.16
C MET A 92 2.88 26.99 4.37
N ASN A 93 2.18 27.02 3.23
CA ASN A 93 1.82 28.24 2.52
C ASN A 93 0.30 28.24 2.33
N GLY A 94 -0.41 28.97 3.18
CA GLY A 94 -1.85 28.77 3.35
C GLY A 94 -2.15 27.34 3.76
N ASP A 95 -3.01 26.66 3.02
CA ASP A 95 -3.36 25.26 3.24
C ASP A 95 -2.45 24.27 2.46
N THR A 96 -1.40 24.77 1.79
CA THR A 96 -0.46 23.95 1.03
C THR A 96 0.75 23.56 1.89
N LEU A 97 0.92 22.25 2.11
CA LEU A 97 2.15 21.65 2.66
C LEU A 97 3.24 21.70 1.58
N ILE A 98 4.41 22.17 1.94
CA ILE A 98 5.61 22.17 1.09
C ILE A 98 6.73 21.47 1.84
N VAL A 99 7.35 20.48 1.19
CA VAL A 99 8.44 19.68 1.76
C VAL A 99 9.63 19.71 0.82
N ASP A 100 10.75 20.21 1.30
CA ASP A 100 12.03 20.22 0.60
C ASP A 100 12.89 19.06 1.13
N VAL A 101 13.36 18.22 0.24
CA VAL A 101 14.24 17.07 0.57
C VAL A 101 15.58 17.27 -0.12
N THR A 102 16.66 17.38 0.65
CA THR A 102 18.01 17.61 0.11
C THR A 102 18.88 16.37 0.32
N VAL A 103 19.32 15.77 -0.77
CA VAL A 103 20.21 14.59 -0.77
C VAL A 103 21.28 14.80 -1.82
N ASN A 104 22.53 14.46 -1.51
CA ASN A 104 23.68 14.59 -2.42
C ASN A 104 23.87 16.01 -3.02
N GLY A 105 23.44 17.05 -2.31
CA GLY A 105 23.53 18.43 -2.78
C GLY A 105 22.37 18.87 -3.68
N GLU A 106 21.51 17.99 -4.11
CA GLU A 106 20.29 18.24 -4.89
C GLU A 106 19.07 18.36 -3.97
N THR A 107 18.12 19.20 -4.35
CA THR A 107 16.87 19.41 -3.60
C THR A 107 15.67 19.11 -4.49
N LEU A 108 14.77 18.29 -3.98
CA LEU A 108 13.44 18.06 -4.53
C LEU A 108 12.39 18.70 -3.62
N THR A 109 11.52 19.53 -4.19
CA THR A 109 10.39 20.14 -3.49
C THR A 109 9.10 19.41 -3.84
N LEU A 110 8.41 18.90 -2.83
CA LEU A 110 7.06 18.36 -2.94
C LEU A 110 6.06 19.35 -2.37
N SER A 111 4.88 19.43 -2.98
CA SER A 111 3.82 20.31 -2.50
C SER A 111 2.45 19.65 -2.66
N SER A 112 1.58 19.84 -1.68
CA SER A 112 0.20 19.35 -1.75
C SER A 112 -0.73 20.20 -0.89
N GLU A 113 -1.90 20.52 -1.42
CA GLU A 113 -2.97 21.21 -0.71
C GLU A 113 -3.70 20.27 0.24
N ILE A 114 -3.87 20.70 1.49
CA ILE A 114 -4.70 20.01 2.48
C ILE A 114 -6.10 20.62 2.45
N LYS A 115 -7.11 19.81 2.15
CA LYS A 115 -8.51 20.21 2.20
C LYS A 115 -9.11 19.80 3.53
N TYR A 116 -9.38 20.78 4.38
CA TYR A 116 -9.93 20.54 5.71
C TYR A 116 -11.43 20.27 5.67
N PRO A 117 -11.95 19.38 6.57
CA PRO A 117 -13.38 19.12 6.68
C PRO A 117 -14.12 20.34 7.23
N LYS A 118 -15.41 20.40 6.92
CA LYS A 118 -16.31 21.41 7.49
C LYS A 118 -16.85 21.05 8.88
N THR A 119 -16.65 19.80 9.29
CA THR A 119 -17.19 19.22 10.54
C THR A 119 -16.07 18.78 11.46
N GLY A 120 -16.35 18.68 12.77
CA GLY A 120 -15.40 18.22 13.77
C GLY A 120 -14.44 19.31 14.23
N LYS A 121 -13.36 18.88 14.89
CA LYS A 121 -12.30 19.74 15.44
C LYS A 121 -10.94 19.15 15.13
N ALA A 122 -9.97 20.02 14.86
CA ALA A 122 -8.57 19.61 14.69
C ALA A 122 -8.01 19.02 16.03
N PRO A 123 -7.00 18.14 15.95
CA PRO A 123 -6.39 17.65 14.71
C PRO A 123 -7.28 16.61 14.01
N TYR A 124 -7.27 16.64 12.67
CA TYR A 124 -8.10 15.77 11.84
C TYR A 124 -7.33 14.53 11.37
N ALA A 125 -8.00 13.39 11.25
CA ALA A 125 -7.51 12.28 10.44
C ALA A 125 -7.30 12.74 8.99
N LEU A 126 -6.40 12.08 8.25
CA LEU A 126 -6.08 12.45 6.88
C LEU A 126 -6.23 11.26 5.93
N MET A 127 -6.93 11.46 4.81
CA MET A 127 -6.89 10.54 3.67
C MET A 127 -6.01 11.15 2.57
N ILE A 128 -4.98 10.44 2.15
CA ILE A 128 -4.10 10.85 1.05
C ILE A 128 -4.46 10.04 -0.19
N GLY A 129 -4.80 10.72 -1.28
CA GLY A 129 -4.91 10.10 -2.60
C GLY A 129 -3.53 9.90 -3.20
N SER A 130 -3.18 8.67 -3.58
CA SER A 130 -2.03 8.41 -4.43
C SER A 130 -2.38 8.84 -5.85
N SER A 131 -1.78 9.91 -6.36
CA SER A 131 -2.22 10.69 -7.51
C SER A 131 -3.50 11.51 -7.23
N MET A 132 -4.62 10.83 -6.97
CA MET A 132 -5.90 11.46 -6.59
C MET A 132 -6.73 10.53 -5.70
N ILE A 133 -7.66 11.12 -4.96
CA ILE A 133 -8.68 10.35 -4.25
C ILE A 133 -9.75 9.95 -5.27
N ALA A 134 -9.80 8.66 -5.61
CA ALA A 134 -10.82 8.10 -6.51
C ALA A 134 -12.14 7.79 -5.80
N LEU A 135 -12.12 7.68 -4.47
CA LEU A 135 -13.32 7.45 -3.66
C LEU A 135 -14.29 8.64 -3.77
N PRO A 136 -15.62 8.39 -3.85
CA PRO A 136 -16.62 9.44 -3.91
C PRO A 136 -16.50 10.43 -2.76
N ARG A 137 -16.60 11.73 -3.08
CA ARG A 137 -16.48 12.80 -2.09
C ARG A 137 -17.52 12.68 -0.96
N GLN A 138 -18.69 12.17 -1.25
CA GLN A 138 -19.78 11.95 -0.30
C GLN A 138 -19.36 11.10 0.91
N LEU A 139 -18.35 10.23 0.75
CA LEU A 139 -17.81 9.43 1.85
C LEU A 139 -17.08 10.28 2.90
N PHE A 140 -16.72 11.52 2.57
CA PHE A 140 -15.96 12.43 3.43
C PHE A 140 -16.78 13.64 3.91
N ASP A 141 -17.88 14.02 3.24
CA ASP A 141 -18.58 15.31 3.45
C ASP A 141 -19.03 15.54 4.90
N ASP A 142 -19.49 14.49 5.59
CA ASP A 142 -19.96 14.55 6.98
C ASP A 142 -18.97 13.98 8.01
N ARG A 143 -17.70 13.80 7.62
CA ARG A 143 -16.68 13.22 8.46
C ARG A 143 -15.55 14.20 8.77
N PRO A 144 -15.00 14.20 9.99
CA PRO A 144 -13.87 15.06 10.36
C PRO A 144 -12.55 14.53 9.80
N ILE A 145 -12.48 14.36 8.47
CA ILE A 145 -11.32 13.83 7.76
C ILE A 145 -10.84 14.88 6.77
N ALA A 146 -9.59 15.29 6.91
CA ALA A 146 -8.92 16.10 5.90
C ALA A 146 -8.52 15.21 4.70
N THR A 147 -8.39 15.83 3.54
CA THR A 147 -7.97 15.13 2.33
C THR A 147 -6.79 15.85 1.69
N MET A 148 -5.89 15.10 1.08
CA MET A 148 -4.71 15.61 0.38
C MET A 148 -4.39 14.67 -0.79
N ASN A 149 -3.83 15.19 -1.89
CA ASN A 149 -3.35 14.34 -2.98
C ASN A 149 -1.83 14.30 -2.98
N PHE A 150 -1.25 13.13 -3.16
CA PHE A 150 0.15 12.99 -3.51
C PHE A 150 0.30 13.21 -5.02
N HIS A 151 0.99 14.26 -5.43
CA HIS A 151 1.28 14.56 -6.82
C HIS A 151 2.54 13.81 -7.25
N GLU A 152 2.38 12.57 -7.66
CA GLU A 152 3.45 11.61 -7.95
C GLU A 152 4.43 12.10 -9.02
N LYS A 153 3.94 12.93 -9.96
CA LYS A 153 4.76 13.52 -11.03
C LYS A 153 5.83 14.51 -10.54
N GLN A 154 5.71 14.98 -9.31
CA GLN A 154 6.77 15.77 -8.68
C GLN A 154 8.01 14.92 -8.36
N VAL A 155 7.88 13.60 -8.30
CA VAL A 155 8.94 12.64 -8.01
C VAL A 155 9.40 11.94 -9.28
N ASN A 156 8.47 11.23 -9.90
CA ASN A 156 8.65 10.52 -11.17
C ASN A 156 7.42 10.84 -12.04
N ASP A 157 7.65 11.51 -13.16
CA ASP A 157 6.58 12.04 -14.02
C ASP A 157 6.07 11.02 -15.05
N TYR A 158 6.51 9.74 -14.93
CA TYR A 158 6.01 8.71 -15.79
C TYR A 158 4.47 8.65 -15.77
N GLY A 159 3.89 8.45 -16.92
CA GLY A 159 2.47 8.22 -17.12
C GLY A 159 2.25 7.48 -18.43
N GLN A 160 1.33 6.52 -18.43
CA GLN A 160 0.98 5.73 -19.61
C GLN A 160 0.51 6.57 -20.81
N TRP A 161 0.12 7.81 -20.52
CA TRP A 161 -0.41 8.74 -21.52
C TRP A 161 0.34 10.08 -21.44
N GLY A 162 0.79 10.56 -22.60
CA GLY A 162 1.44 11.85 -22.70
C GLY A 162 2.96 11.75 -22.70
N LYS A 163 3.60 12.93 -22.57
CA LYS A 163 5.07 13.06 -22.50
C LYS A 163 5.53 12.94 -21.05
N HIS A 164 6.60 12.21 -20.84
CA HIS A 164 7.32 12.06 -19.58
C HIS A 164 8.81 11.96 -19.86
N HIS A 165 9.63 12.03 -18.84
CA HIS A 165 11.06 11.72 -18.94
C HIS A 165 11.25 10.19 -19.05
N GLU A 166 12.40 9.80 -19.57
CA GLU A 166 12.80 8.40 -19.60
C GLU A 166 13.24 7.93 -18.20
N ARG A 167 13.30 6.62 -17.99
CA ARG A 167 13.84 6.03 -16.77
C ARG A 167 15.26 6.55 -16.51
N GLY A 168 15.55 6.96 -15.27
CA GLY A 168 16.82 7.54 -14.87
C GLY A 168 16.94 9.05 -15.07
N GLU A 169 15.88 9.72 -15.57
CA GLU A 169 15.84 11.16 -15.83
C GLU A 169 14.78 11.92 -15.00
N HIS A 170 14.09 11.20 -14.09
CA HIS A 170 13.06 11.80 -13.24
C HIS A 170 13.69 12.66 -12.12
N ASN A 171 12.88 13.44 -11.45
CA ASN A 171 13.36 14.27 -10.34
C ASN A 171 13.97 13.44 -9.19
N PHE A 172 13.47 12.24 -8.94
CA PHE A 172 14.05 11.29 -7.96
C PHE A 172 15.50 10.94 -8.32
N ASP A 173 15.79 10.69 -9.60
CA ASP A 173 17.10 10.25 -10.07
C ASP A 173 18.19 11.30 -9.85
N ARG A 174 17.83 12.58 -9.83
CA ARG A 174 18.75 13.65 -9.49
C ARG A 174 19.27 13.54 -8.06
N LEU A 175 18.42 13.09 -7.13
CA LEU A 175 18.81 12.86 -5.73
C LEU A 175 19.57 11.55 -5.57
N TYR A 176 19.20 10.54 -6.36
CA TYR A 176 19.71 9.17 -6.24
C TYR A 176 20.18 8.59 -7.59
N PRO A 177 21.24 9.15 -8.20
CA PRO A 177 21.69 8.73 -9.54
C PRO A 177 22.18 7.26 -9.60
N ASN A 178 22.44 6.65 -8.45
CA ASN A 178 22.76 5.23 -8.32
C ASN A 178 21.52 4.31 -8.30
N LEU A 179 20.31 4.87 -8.26
CA LEU A 179 19.04 4.15 -8.27
C LEU A 179 18.22 4.40 -9.55
N LYS A 180 18.85 4.90 -10.61
CA LYS A 180 18.24 5.24 -11.89
C LYS A 180 17.48 4.10 -12.58
N ASP A 181 17.74 2.85 -12.18
CA ASP A 181 17.08 1.67 -12.71
C ASP A 181 15.81 1.30 -11.93
N ASN A 182 15.47 2.04 -10.88
CA ASN A 182 14.27 1.82 -10.08
C ASN A 182 12.99 1.85 -10.93
N GLY A 183 12.00 1.07 -10.50
CA GLY A 183 10.63 1.21 -10.98
C GLY A 183 9.90 2.33 -10.24
N ALA A 184 8.96 2.97 -10.91
CA ALA A 184 8.25 4.14 -10.39
C ALA A 184 7.55 3.89 -9.04
N TYR A 185 7.11 2.66 -8.74
CA TYR A 185 6.45 2.38 -7.44
C TYR A 185 7.38 2.54 -6.24
N SER A 186 8.69 2.27 -6.36
CA SER A 186 9.63 2.56 -5.26
C SER A 186 9.82 4.06 -5.06
N GLU A 187 9.93 4.81 -6.15
CA GLU A 187 10.13 6.25 -6.15
C GLU A 187 8.90 7.01 -5.67
N TRP A 188 7.71 6.62 -6.14
CA TRP A 188 6.45 7.18 -5.66
C TRP A 188 6.19 6.88 -4.19
N ALA A 189 6.45 5.66 -3.73
CA ALA A 189 6.35 5.33 -2.31
C ALA A 189 7.34 6.12 -1.45
N TRP A 190 8.55 6.40 -2.00
CA TRP A 190 9.51 7.29 -1.35
C TRP A 190 8.96 8.71 -1.22
N GLY A 191 8.46 9.31 -2.30
CA GLY A 191 7.92 10.66 -2.29
C GLY A 191 6.69 10.82 -1.40
N PHE A 192 5.79 9.83 -1.42
CA PHE A 192 4.64 9.79 -0.52
C PHE A 192 5.06 9.88 0.96
N SER A 193 6.07 9.12 1.36
CA SER A 193 6.60 9.16 2.73
C SER A 193 7.15 10.53 3.12
N ARG A 194 7.66 11.31 2.18
CA ARG A 194 8.17 12.67 2.43
C ARG A 194 7.06 13.65 2.81
N LEU A 195 5.84 13.47 2.29
CA LEU A 195 4.70 14.26 2.75
C LEU A 195 4.37 13.99 4.22
N ILE A 196 4.42 12.72 4.64
CA ILE A 196 4.22 12.35 6.05
C ILE A 196 5.32 12.93 6.93
N ASP A 197 6.58 12.90 6.47
CA ASP A 197 7.69 13.55 7.20
C ASP A 197 7.44 15.04 7.40
N GLY A 198 6.94 15.73 6.38
CA GLY A 198 6.60 17.16 6.47
C GLY A 198 5.49 17.43 7.48
N LEU A 199 4.44 16.60 7.50
CA LEU A 199 3.36 16.70 8.48
C LEU A 199 3.86 16.48 9.92
N GLU A 200 4.73 15.47 10.13
CA GLU A 200 5.31 15.18 11.44
C GLU A 200 6.27 16.26 11.92
N LEU A 201 7.09 16.84 11.02
CA LEU A 201 8.02 17.93 11.34
C LEU A 201 7.31 19.19 11.80
N LEU A 202 6.19 19.54 11.17
CA LEU A 202 5.41 20.74 11.51
C LEU A 202 4.49 20.50 12.71
N GLY A 203 4.04 19.27 12.90
CA GLY A 203 3.13 18.88 13.97
C GLY A 203 1.67 19.34 13.78
N PRO A 204 0.77 18.83 14.64
CA PRO A 204 -0.66 19.05 14.50
C PRO A 204 -1.11 20.49 14.80
N GLU A 205 -0.36 21.26 15.56
CA GLU A 205 -0.68 22.67 15.85
C GLU A 205 -0.59 23.53 14.59
N VAL A 206 0.33 23.18 13.68
CA VAL A 206 0.53 23.90 12.41
C VAL A 206 -0.32 23.32 11.30
N THR A 207 -0.27 21.98 11.13
CA THR A 207 -0.92 21.29 10.02
C THR A 207 -2.38 20.96 10.28
N LYS A 208 -2.85 21.00 11.52
CA LYS A 208 -4.17 20.53 11.96
C LYS A 208 -4.43 19.04 11.67
N ILE A 209 -3.40 18.26 11.40
CA ILE A 209 -3.49 16.84 11.04
C ILE A 209 -3.00 15.97 12.20
N ASP A 210 -3.77 14.92 12.49
CA ASP A 210 -3.37 13.81 13.35
C ASP A 210 -2.63 12.77 12.54
N THR A 211 -1.29 12.80 12.58
CA THR A 211 -0.43 11.87 11.85
C THR A 211 -0.53 10.41 12.33
N LYS A 212 -1.27 10.14 13.40
CA LYS A 212 -1.57 8.77 13.85
C LYS A 212 -2.73 8.12 13.09
N HIS A 213 -3.52 8.92 12.37
CA HIS A 213 -4.69 8.49 11.63
C HIS A 213 -4.61 8.90 10.15
N ILE A 214 -3.56 8.40 9.47
CA ILE A 214 -3.35 8.60 8.03
C ILE A 214 -3.87 7.39 7.28
N GLY A 215 -4.72 7.64 6.28
CA GLY A 215 -5.11 6.66 5.27
C GLY A 215 -4.51 7.00 3.90
N VAL A 216 -4.34 5.98 3.06
CA VAL A 216 -3.98 6.13 1.65
C VAL A 216 -4.98 5.40 0.77
N THR A 217 -5.32 6.00 -0.37
CA THR A 217 -6.22 5.40 -1.37
C THR A 217 -5.83 5.81 -2.79
N GLY A 218 -6.25 5.02 -3.75
CA GLY A 218 -6.10 5.28 -5.18
C GLY A 218 -6.77 4.18 -5.98
N CYS A 219 -6.92 4.38 -7.30
CA CYS A 219 -7.54 3.42 -8.19
C CYS A 219 -6.63 3.08 -9.37
N SER A 220 -6.72 1.84 -9.87
CA SER A 220 -5.96 1.36 -11.02
C SER A 220 -4.45 1.42 -10.75
N TYR A 221 -3.63 2.05 -11.60
CA TYR A 221 -2.21 2.26 -11.32
C TYR A 221 -1.99 3.01 -9.99
N ALA A 222 -2.85 3.98 -9.67
CA ALA A 222 -2.82 4.66 -8.38
C ALA A 222 -3.32 3.76 -7.23
N GLY A 223 -4.14 2.74 -7.51
CA GLY A 223 -4.50 1.69 -6.56
C GLY A 223 -3.32 0.81 -6.19
N LYS A 224 -2.51 0.42 -7.21
CA LYS A 224 -1.21 -0.24 -6.98
C LYS A 224 -0.30 0.68 -6.15
N MET A 225 -0.16 1.97 -6.52
CA MET A 225 0.63 2.96 -5.78
C MET A 225 0.19 3.09 -4.32
N ALA A 226 -1.14 3.16 -4.05
CA ALA A 226 -1.66 3.21 -2.70
C ALA A 226 -1.24 1.98 -1.88
N LEU A 227 -1.26 0.79 -2.49
CA LEU A 227 -0.82 -0.43 -1.83
C LEU A 227 0.68 -0.40 -1.51
N TYR A 228 1.53 0.04 -2.45
CA TYR A 228 2.97 0.21 -2.20
C TYR A 228 3.23 1.29 -1.13
N CYS A 229 2.55 2.44 -1.18
CA CYS A 229 2.68 3.49 -0.16
C CYS A 229 2.32 2.95 1.23
N GLY A 230 1.18 2.27 1.36
CA GLY A 230 0.75 1.68 2.63
C GLY A 230 1.63 0.53 3.11
N ALA A 231 2.17 -0.29 2.20
CA ALA A 231 3.05 -1.40 2.54
C ALA A 231 4.44 -0.92 3.03
N PHE A 232 4.98 0.13 2.41
CA PHE A 232 6.34 0.62 2.65
C PHE A 232 6.42 1.86 3.57
N ASP A 233 5.30 2.32 4.13
CA ASP A 233 5.28 3.33 5.20
C ASP A 233 4.40 2.87 6.35
N GLU A 234 5.02 2.51 7.47
CA GLU A 234 4.33 1.93 8.63
C GLU A 234 3.54 2.98 9.45
N ARG A 235 3.63 4.26 9.11
CA ARG A 235 2.81 5.34 9.70
C ARG A 235 1.40 5.39 9.13
N VAL A 236 1.17 4.77 7.97
CA VAL A 236 -0.16 4.67 7.35
C VAL A 236 -1.03 3.68 8.12
N ALA A 237 -2.11 4.15 8.74
CA ALA A 237 -3.02 3.34 9.52
C ALA A 237 -4.01 2.54 8.67
N LEU A 238 -4.44 3.09 7.53
CA LEU A 238 -5.42 2.48 6.63
C LEU A 238 -4.97 2.58 5.17
N THR A 239 -4.96 1.45 4.48
CA THR A 239 -4.75 1.38 3.02
C THR A 239 -6.03 0.89 2.35
N ILE A 240 -6.55 1.68 1.39
CA ILE A 240 -7.68 1.30 0.54
C ILE A 240 -7.18 1.29 -0.90
N ALA A 241 -6.93 0.10 -1.46
CA ALA A 241 -6.46 -0.06 -2.83
C ALA A 241 -7.64 -0.46 -3.71
N GLN A 242 -8.09 0.46 -4.56
CA GLN A 242 -9.19 0.23 -5.49
C GLN A 242 -8.66 -0.26 -6.83
N GLU A 243 -9.19 -1.39 -7.29
CA GLU A 243 -8.91 -1.99 -8.60
C GLU A 243 -7.38 -2.05 -8.93
N PRO A 244 -6.55 -2.53 -7.99
CA PRO A 244 -5.10 -2.45 -8.15
C PRO A 244 -4.54 -3.44 -9.18
N GLY A 245 -5.26 -4.47 -9.58
CA GLY A 245 -4.91 -5.39 -10.64
C GLY A 245 -3.59 -6.12 -10.50
N GLY A 246 -3.05 -6.57 -11.62
CA GLY A 246 -1.72 -7.19 -11.72
C GLY A 246 -0.61 -6.22 -11.30
N GLY A 247 0.41 -6.72 -10.61
CA GLY A 247 1.44 -5.85 -10.02
C GLY A 247 1.01 -5.03 -8.81
N GLY A 248 -0.30 -4.98 -8.53
CA GLY A 248 -0.87 -4.50 -7.28
C GLY A 248 -1.19 -5.67 -6.35
N ALA A 249 -2.48 -6.01 -6.23
CA ALA A 249 -2.90 -7.08 -5.33
C ALA A 249 -3.09 -8.45 -5.99
N ALA A 250 -3.17 -8.54 -7.32
CA ALA A 250 -3.35 -9.81 -8.03
C ALA A 250 -2.03 -10.59 -8.08
N ALA A 251 -2.03 -11.82 -7.53
CA ALA A 251 -0.84 -12.68 -7.46
C ALA A 251 -0.30 -13.01 -8.86
N TRP A 252 1.00 -12.82 -9.07
CA TRP A 252 1.69 -13.08 -10.33
C TRP A 252 1.58 -14.55 -10.78
N ARG A 253 1.77 -15.50 -9.85
CA ARG A 253 1.65 -16.94 -10.14
C ARG A 253 0.26 -17.35 -10.59
N ILE A 254 -0.77 -16.66 -10.13
CA ILE A 254 -2.16 -16.97 -10.48
C ILE A 254 -2.55 -16.26 -11.77
N SER A 255 -2.22 -14.97 -11.93
CA SER A 255 -2.50 -14.23 -13.16
C SER A 255 -1.69 -14.77 -14.37
N HIS A 256 -0.53 -15.37 -14.13
CA HIS A 256 0.25 -16.06 -15.17
C HIS A 256 -0.55 -17.19 -15.87
N LEU A 257 -1.47 -17.83 -15.15
CA LEU A 257 -2.30 -18.91 -15.67
C LEU A 257 -3.60 -18.44 -16.36
N GLN A 258 -3.79 -17.11 -16.45
CA GLN A 258 -5.02 -16.52 -16.97
C GLN A 258 -4.76 -15.80 -18.30
N ASP A 259 -5.73 -15.86 -19.21
CA ASP A 259 -5.68 -15.12 -20.47
C ASP A 259 -6.26 -13.71 -20.32
N GLU A 260 -5.75 -12.77 -21.13
CA GLU A 260 -6.27 -11.39 -21.24
C GLU A 260 -6.17 -10.57 -19.95
N VAL A 261 -5.30 -10.95 -19.02
CA VAL A 261 -5.06 -10.24 -17.76
C VAL A 261 -3.69 -9.57 -17.73
N GLU A 262 -3.56 -8.53 -16.90
CA GLU A 262 -2.25 -8.01 -16.53
C GLU A 262 -1.53 -9.06 -15.65
N ASN A 263 -0.40 -9.52 -16.13
CA ASN A 263 0.48 -10.45 -15.45
C ASN A 263 1.93 -9.97 -15.59
N LEU A 264 2.88 -10.73 -15.03
CA LEU A 264 4.29 -10.35 -15.04
C LEU A 264 4.84 -10.12 -16.45
N ASP A 265 4.36 -10.85 -17.47
CA ASP A 265 4.82 -10.69 -18.86
C ASP A 265 4.19 -9.49 -19.60
N LYS A 266 3.07 -8.96 -19.09
CA LYS A 266 2.23 -7.96 -19.77
C LYS A 266 2.03 -6.67 -18.97
N THR A 267 2.67 -6.52 -17.81
CA THR A 267 2.61 -5.28 -17.02
C THR A 267 3.48 -4.19 -17.63
N ASP A 268 3.29 -2.97 -17.14
CA ASP A 268 4.09 -1.81 -17.56
C ASP A 268 5.41 -1.74 -16.76
N TYR A 269 6.51 -1.98 -17.44
CA TYR A 269 7.83 -2.05 -16.82
C TYR A 269 8.48 -0.70 -16.49
N HIS A 270 7.84 0.43 -16.76
CA HIS A 270 8.24 1.67 -16.08
C HIS A 270 7.90 1.66 -14.58
N TRP A 271 6.93 0.83 -14.18
CA TRP A 271 6.54 0.69 -12.77
C TRP A 271 7.46 -0.21 -11.96
N PHE A 272 8.13 -1.16 -12.62
CA PHE A 272 8.94 -2.22 -12.01
C PHE A 272 10.37 -2.18 -12.56
N LEU A 273 11.26 -2.96 -11.94
CA LEU A 273 12.60 -3.19 -12.49
C LEU A 273 12.50 -3.95 -13.83
N GLU A 274 13.25 -3.52 -14.84
CA GLU A 274 13.37 -4.29 -16.09
C GLU A 274 13.90 -5.71 -15.85
N SER A 275 14.83 -5.85 -14.89
CA SER A 275 15.38 -7.13 -14.48
C SER A 275 14.33 -8.10 -13.91
N GLN A 276 13.17 -7.62 -13.43
CA GLN A 276 12.08 -8.49 -13.02
C GLN A 276 11.52 -9.26 -14.24
N ARG A 277 11.26 -8.55 -15.35
CA ARG A 277 10.81 -9.20 -16.60
C ARG A 277 11.88 -10.13 -17.15
N GLU A 278 13.12 -9.65 -17.22
CA GLU A 278 14.23 -10.41 -17.78
C GLU A 278 14.45 -11.75 -17.06
N ASN A 279 14.29 -11.75 -15.74
CA ASN A 279 14.58 -12.93 -14.91
C ASN A 279 13.35 -13.83 -14.65
N PHE A 280 12.14 -13.28 -14.65
CA PHE A 280 10.95 -14.00 -14.16
C PHE A 280 9.81 -14.12 -15.18
N HIS A 281 10.08 -13.85 -16.48
CA HIS A 281 9.09 -14.02 -17.54
C HIS A 281 8.68 -15.50 -17.71
N GLY A 282 7.48 -15.74 -18.25
CA GLY A 282 6.94 -17.06 -18.48
C GLY A 282 6.93 -17.91 -17.19
N ASP A 283 7.27 -19.19 -17.32
CA ASP A 283 7.31 -20.12 -16.18
C ASP A 283 8.38 -19.78 -15.13
N SER A 284 9.31 -18.85 -15.43
CA SER A 284 10.28 -18.36 -14.45
C SER A 284 9.60 -17.54 -13.33
N VAL A 285 8.33 -17.15 -13.48
CA VAL A 285 7.53 -16.56 -12.39
C VAL A 285 7.53 -17.42 -11.13
N TYR A 286 7.67 -18.75 -11.28
CA TYR A 286 7.76 -19.67 -10.15
C TYR A 286 9.10 -19.61 -9.40
N GLN A 287 10.11 -18.91 -9.93
CA GLN A 287 11.37 -18.63 -9.23
C GLN A 287 11.34 -17.29 -8.49
N LEU A 288 10.36 -16.40 -8.75
CA LEU A 288 10.22 -15.15 -8.02
C LEU A 288 10.08 -15.44 -6.52
N PRO A 289 10.95 -14.89 -5.64
CA PRO A 289 11.00 -15.30 -4.23
C PRO A 289 9.88 -14.68 -3.37
N TYR A 290 8.99 -13.92 -3.96
CA TYR A 290 7.80 -13.35 -3.34
C TYR A 290 6.60 -13.40 -4.30
N ASP A 291 5.42 -12.98 -3.84
CA ASP A 291 4.28 -12.69 -4.70
C ASP A 291 3.39 -11.59 -4.08
N GLN A 292 2.40 -11.09 -4.81
CA GLN A 292 1.63 -9.88 -4.46
C GLN A 292 0.78 -10.03 -3.18
N HIS A 293 0.40 -11.24 -2.79
CA HIS A 293 -0.20 -11.48 -1.47
C HIS A 293 0.75 -11.13 -0.32
N GLU A 294 2.07 -11.23 -0.52
CA GLU A 294 3.07 -10.81 0.46
C GLU A 294 3.21 -9.27 0.49
N LEU A 295 3.05 -8.58 -0.67
CA LEU A 295 2.92 -7.11 -0.68
C LEU A 295 1.70 -6.67 0.15
N CYS A 296 0.55 -7.32 -0.03
CA CYS A 296 -0.62 -7.08 0.81
C CYS A 296 -0.31 -7.33 2.30
N ALA A 297 0.36 -8.44 2.61
CA ALA A 297 0.72 -8.81 3.97
C ALA A 297 1.67 -7.83 4.66
N LEU A 298 2.51 -7.08 3.91
CA LEU A 298 3.35 -6.01 4.48
C LEU A 298 2.54 -4.93 5.20
N VAL A 299 1.26 -4.74 4.88
CA VAL A 299 0.40 -3.79 5.60
C VAL A 299 0.11 -4.26 7.03
N CYS A 300 0.09 -5.56 7.31
CA CYS A 300 -0.17 -6.10 8.66
C CYS A 300 0.89 -5.61 9.69
N PRO A 301 0.46 -5.10 10.86
CA PRO A 301 -0.82 -5.24 11.55
C PRO A 301 -1.83 -4.09 11.29
N ARG A 302 -1.54 -3.19 10.37
CA ARG A 302 -2.36 -2.04 10.01
C ARG A 302 -3.55 -2.46 9.15
N ALA A 303 -4.45 -1.55 8.83
CA ALA A 303 -5.67 -1.92 8.11
C ALA A 303 -5.50 -1.89 6.58
N LEU A 304 -6.08 -2.90 5.90
CA LEU A 304 -6.09 -3.03 4.44
C LEU A 304 -7.51 -3.39 3.95
N LEU A 305 -8.02 -2.59 3.01
CA LEU A 305 -9.22 -2.90 2.24
C LEU A 305 -8.86 -2.95 0.75
N LEU A 306 -9.15 -4.07 0.10
CA LEU A 306 -9.01 -4.25 -1.34
C LEU A 306 -10.39 -4.12 -2.00
N LEU A 307 -10.48 -3.30 -3.04
CA LEU A 307 -11.68 -3.15 -3.85
C LEU A 307 -11.38 -3.63 -5.27
N GLY A 308 -12.30 -4.35 -5.89
CA GLY A 308 -12.10 -4.92 -7.21
C GLY A 308 -13.34 -4.80 -8.10
N ASN A 309 -13.16 -5.04 -9.40
CA ASN A 309 -14.19 -4.96 -10.41
C ASN A 309 -13.98 -6.03 -11.51
N PRO A 310 -14.62 -7.19 -11.38
CA PRO A 310 -14.40 -8.33 -12.29
C PRO A 310 -14.91 -8.12 -13.71
N ASP A 311 -15.57 -7.00 -14.02
CA ASP A 311 -15.97 -6.67 -15.39
C ASP A 311 -14.75 -6.32 -16.27
N TYR A 312 -13.65 -5.95 -15.65
CA TYR A 312 -12.42 -5.59 -16.34
C TYR A 312 -11.37 -6.70 -16.18
N LYS A 313 -11.36 -7.65 -17.13
CA LYS A 313 -10.49 -8.84 -17.09
C LYS A 313 -9.01 -8.52 -16.80
N TRP A 314 -8.49 -7.41 -17.36
CA TRP A 314 -7.09 -7.04 -17.15
C TRP A 314 -6.72 -6.83 -15.69
N LEU A 315 -7.68 -6.57 -14.79
CA LEU A 315 -7.44 -6.44 -13.35
C LEU A 315 -7.09 -7.77 -12.67
N ALA A 316 -7.39 -8.91 -13.30
CA ALA A 316 -7.12 -10.24 -12.75
C ALA A 316 -7.72 -10.44 -11.34
N ASP A 317 -8.98 -10.05 -11.13
CA ASP A 317 -9.62 -10.05 -9.81
C ASP A 317 -9.73 -11.44 -9.17
N ASP A 318 -9.81 -12.52 -9.97
CA ASP A 318 -9.72 -13.88 -9.44
C ASP A 318 -8.35 -14.15 -8.80
N ALA A 319 -7.26 -13.63 -9.41
CA ALA A 319 -5.93 -13.70 -8.83
C ALA A 319 -5.78 -12.79 -7.60
N MET A 320 -6.48 -11.63 -7.59
CA MET A 320 -6.55 -10.76 -6.41
C MET A 320 -7.29 -11.42 -5.26
N LEU A 321 -8.39 -12.15 -5.51
CA LEU A 321 -9.12 -12.89 -4.48
C LEU A 321 -8.22 -13.93 -3.81
N VAL A 322 -7.52 -14.74 -4.59
CA VAL A 322 -6.56 -15.73 -4.06
C VAL A 322 -5.47 -15.06 -3.22
N SER A 323 -4.95 -13.93 -3.71
CA SER A 323 -3.96 -13.12 -3.00
C SER A 323 -4.50 -12.58 -1.67
N ALA A 324 -5.73 -12.04 -1.68
CA ALA A 324 -6.38 -11.49 -0.49
C ALA A 324 -6.60 -12.56 0.58
N GLU A 325 -7.09 -13.74 0.20
CA GLU A 325 -7.27 -14.88 1.11
C GLU A 325 -5.93 -15.36 1.69
N ALA A 326 -4.89 -15.43 0.87
CA ALA A 326 -3.56 -15.83 1.34
C ALA A 326 -2.97 -14.79 2.31
N ALA A 327 -3.06 -13.51 1.99
CA ALA A 327 -2.57 -12.43 2.84
C ALA A 327 -3.30 -12.35 4.17
N LYS A 328 -4.64 -12.50 4.18
CA LYS A 328 -5.48 -12.41 5.39
C LYS A 328 -5.06 -13.37 6.49
N LYS A 329 -4.48 -14.50 6.15
CA LYS A 329 -3.95 -15.49 7.13
C LYS A 329 -2.96 -14.87 8.11
N VAL A 330 -2.25 -13.79 7.70
CA VAL A 330 -1.32 -13.07 8.57
C VAL A 330 -2.07 -12.32 9.67
N TRP A 331 -3.16 -11.61 9.33
CA TRP A 331 -3.99 -10.94 10.33
C TRP A 331 -4.73 -11.94 11.23
N GLU A 332 -5.24 -13.03 10.66
CA GLU A 332 -5.88 -14.12 11.41
C GLU A 332 -4.91 -14.74 12.42
N ARG A 333 -3.64 -14.97 12.02
CA ARG A 333 -2.59 -15.51 12.88
C ARG A 333 -2.38 -14.70 14.16
N PHE A 334 -2.62 -13.40 14.09
CA PHE A 334 -2.42 -12.48 15.22
C PHE A 334 -3.72 -12.02 15.89
N GLY A 335 -4.88 -12.59 15.52
CA GLY A 335 -6.16 -12.29 16.14
C GLY A 335 -6.69 -10.88 15.82
N ILE A 336 -6.34 -10.33 14.65
CA ILE A 336 -6.74 -9.01 14.16
C ILE A 336 -7.34 -9.09 12.75
N ALA A 337 -8.06 -10.17 12.46
CA ALA A 337 -8.66 -10.42 11.14
C ALA A 337 -9.61 -9.29 10.68
N ASP A 338 -10.16 -8.53 11.62
CA ASP A 338 -11.02 -7.36 11.38
C ASP A 338 -10.31 -6.20 10.69
N ARG A 339 -8.96 -6.22 10.60
CA ARG A 339 -8.18 -5.15 9.95
C ARG A 339 -7.91 -5.42 8.46
N MET A 340 -8.35 -6.53 7.90
CA MET A 340 -8.18 -6.81 6.48
C MET A 340 -9.46 -7.34 5.87
N GLY A 341 -9.88 -6.77 4.74
CA GLY A 341 -11.05 -7.19 3.99
C GLY A 341 -10.93 -6.92 2.51
N TRP A 342 -11.90 -7.39 1.75
CA TRP A 342 -12.06 -7.10 0.33
C TRP A 342 -13.53 -7.02 -0.06
N SER A 343 -13.80 -6.18 -1.08
CA SER A 343 -15.09 -6.07 -1.75
C SER A 343 -14.83 -6.00 -3.25
N ILE A 344 -15.07 -7.11 -3.94
CA ILE A 344 -14.86 -7.29 -5.37
C ILE A 344 -16.24 -7.44 -6.00
N VAL A 345 -16.72 -6.40 -6.68
CA VAL A 345 -18.10 -6.30 -7.18
C VAL A 345 -18.08 -5.79 -8.62
N GLY A 346 -18.75 -6.51 -9.53
CA GLY A 346 -18.95 -6.09 -10.92
C GLY A 346 -20.19 -5.24 -11.12
N GLY A 347 -20.44 -4.82 -12.36
CA GLY A 347 -21.62 -4.04 -12.77
C GLY A 347 -21.41 -2.53 -12.72
N HIS A 348 -20.15 -2.05 -12.70
CA HIS A 348 -19.83 -0.62 -12.67
C HIS A 348 -18.63 -0.26 -13.54
N GLY A 349 -18.44 1.02 -13.84
CA GLY A 349 -17.29 1.51 -14.59
C GLY A 349 -15.98 1.40 -13.82
N HIS A 350 -14.85 1.28 -14.56
CA HIS A 350 -13.52 1.28 -13.98
C HIS A 350 -13.27 2.53 -13.13
N CYS A 351 -12.75 2.34 -11.93
CA CYS A 351 -12.53 3.40 -10.94
C CYS A 351 -13.81 4.14 -10.47
N GLN A 352 -14.97 3.59 -10.71
CA GLN A 352 -16.22 4.10 -10.15
C GLN A 352 -16.61 3.21 -8.97
N LEU A 353 -16.60 3.75 -7.77
CA LEU A 353 -17.07 3.00 -6.60
C LEU A 353 -18.60 3.02 -6.55
N PRO A 354 -19.30 1.88 -6.76
CA PRO A 354 -20.75 1.83 -6.69
C PRO A 354 -21.24 1.99 -5.24
N GLU A 355 -22.46 2.52 -5.07
CA GLU A 355 -23.00 2.77 -3.72
C GLU A 355 -23.11 1.51 -2.86
N CYS A 356 -23.27 0.34 -3.48
CA CYS A 356 -23.31 -0.93 -2.74
C CYS A 356 -21.98 -1.30 -2.05
N GLN A 357 -20.85 -0.69 -2.45
CA GLN A 357 -19.53 -0.87 -1.77
C GLN A 357 -19.23 0.25 -0.75
N TRP A 358 -20.08 1.29 -0.64
CA TRP A 358 -19.84 2.37 0.33
C TRP A 358 -19.86 1.88 1.79
N PRO A 359 -20.74 0.95 2.21
CA PRO A 359 -20.77 0.46 3.58
C PRO A 359 -19.42 -0.12 4.04
N GLU A 360 -18.75 -0.89 3.19
CA GLU A 360 -17.45 -1.52 3.51
C GLU A 360 -16.35 -0.46 3.64
N VAL A 361 -16.30 0.48 2.70
CA VAL A 361 -15.34 1.60 2.72
C VAL A 361 -15.58 2.47 3.95
N LEU A 362 -16.83 2.82 4.25
CA LEU A 362 -17.20 3.61 5.42
C LEU A 362 -16.86 2.89 6.73
N ALA A 363 -17.10 1.58 6.81
CA ALA A 363 -16.77 0.80 8.00
C ALA A 363 -15.26 0.83 8.30
N PHE A 364 -14.42 0.71 7.26
CA PHE A 364 -12.97 0.81 7.42
C PHE A 364 -12.52 2.22 7.79
N ILE A 365 -13.02 3.25 7.12
CA ILE A 365 -12.73 4.65 7.43
C ILE A 365 -13.14 4.99 8.87
N ASP A 366 -14.37 4.68 9.24
CA ASP A 366 -14.94 5.01 10.54
C ASP A 366 -14.19 4.28 11.67
N LYS A 367 -13.79 3.00 11.46
CA LYS A 367 -13.05 2.24 12.48
C LYS A 367 -11.60 2.67 12.59
N PHE A 368 -10.88 2.74 11.48
CA PHE A 368 -9.43 2.82 11.51
C PHE A 368 -8.86 4.24 11.40
N LEU A 369 -9.67 5.21 10.97
CA LEU A 369 -9.30 6.62 10.98
C LEU A 369 -10.04 7.43 12.05
N LEU A 370 -11.28 7.06 12.39
CA LEU A 370 -12.09 7.81 13.34
C LEU A 370 -12.31 7.11 14.69
N GLY A 371 -11.80 5.88 14.85
CA GLY A 371 -11.88 5.11 16.09
C GLY A 371 -13.31 4.73 16.50
N LYS A 372 -14.27 4.69 15.53
CA LYS A 372 -15.64 4.30 15.80
C LYS A 372 -15.76 2.77 15.94
N ASP A 373 -16.69 2.32 16.73
CA ASP A 373 -16.99 0.90 16.89
C ASP A 373 -17.86 0.42 15.71
N THR A 374 -17.18 -0.07 14.66
CA THR A 374 -17.83 -0.63 13.45
C THR A 374 -17.33 -2.04 13.18
N ILE A 375 -18.21 -2.87 12.60
CA ILE A 375 -17.90 -4.28 12.28
C ILE A 375 -17.20 -4.35 10.93
N THR A 376 -16.01 -4.93 10.90
CA THR A 376 -15.21 -5.12 9.67
C THR A 376 -14.72 -6.57 9.49
N ASN A 377 -15.08 -7.49 10.40
CA ASN A 377 -14.56 -8.86 10.45
C ASN A 377 -14.87 -9.68 9.20
N ASP A 378 -16.06 -9.49 8.63
CA ASP A 378 -16.62 -10.35 7.59
C ASP A 378 -16.73 -9.66 6.23
N ILE A 379 -15.98 -8.56 6.03
CA ILE A 379 -15.91 -7.91 4.72
C ILE A 379 -15.04 -8.77 3.80
N ARG A 380 -15.69 -9.75 3.14
CA ARG A 380 -15.11 -10.73 2.19
C ARG A 380 -16.08 -10.93 1.04
N ILE A 381 -16.27 -9.89 0.24
CA ILE A 381 -17.29 -9.85 -0.80
C ILE A 381 -16.67 -10.16 -2.15
N TYR A 382 -17.28 -11.10 -2.88
CA TYR A 382 -17.02 -11.35 -4.28
C TYR A 382 -18.34 -11.54 -5.03
N SER A 383 -18.63 -10.66 -5.99
CA SER A 383 -19.81 -10.73 -6.83
C SER A 383 -19.53 -10.25 -8.24
N LYS A 384 -19.94 -11.00 -9.26
CA LYS A 384 -19.82 -10.59 -10.67
C LYS A 384 -20.86 -9.54 -11.10
N THR A 385 -21.79 -9.19 -10.23
CA THR A 385 -22.84 -8.21 -10.52
C THR A 385 -23.04 -7.29 -9.32
N LEU A 386 -23.66 -6.12 -9.53
CA LEU A 386 -24.03 -5.23 -8.43
C LEU A 386 -24.84 -5.98 -7.37
N ILE A 387 -24.45 -5.78 -6.12
CA ILE A 387 -25.21 -6.26 -4.96
C ILE A 387 -26.35 -5.29 -4.73
N LYS A 388 -27.59 -5.81 -4.65
CA LYS A 388 -28.81 -5.01 -4.42
C LYS A 388 -28.98 -4.72 -2.93
#